data_48ce44837c54cdd314f6798fd902a190
#
_entry.id   48ce44837c54cdd314f6798fd902a190
#
_cell.length_a   1.000
_cell.length_b   1.000
_cell.length_c   1.000
_cell.angle_alpha   90.00
_cell.angle_beta   90.00
_cell.angle_gamma   90.00
#
_symmetry.space_group_name_H-M   'P 1'
#
loop_
_entity.id
_entity.type
_entity.pdbx_description
1 polymer ?
#
loop_
_entity_poly.entity_id
_entity_poly.type
_entity_poly.pdbx_seq_one_letter_code
_entity_poly.pdbx_strand_id
1 'polypeptide(L)'
;MLGGSGRVIMVSGASRGLGLAIAKRLHEAGFTVAAGARNPAAVAVKDRLSADRYDAEEAGSAEAWVEAVATRYGRIDGLVNCAGINPKVRVMDAGEESLDQMWRINVKGPLRVTRAAIPHLVKSGKGRVINVASLAGRRVGSNVGYAMTKFAIVALTHGIRQELWDSGVRATALCPGYIATDMTAGETEVSREDMTQPEDLAEMVETLLCLPNNLSVAELLVNCRKESML
;
A
#
# COMPACT_ATOMS: atom_id res chain seq x y z
N MET A 1 -8.60 7.42 -19.35
CA MET A 1 -8.49 7.20 -17.88
C MET A 1 -9.71 6.45 -17.38
N LEU A 2 -9.55 5.56 -16.39
CA LEU A 2 -10.65 4.89 -15.70
C LEU A 2 -11.25 5.84 -14.66
N GLY A 3 -12.58 5.96 -14.60
CA GLY A 3 -13.23 6.78 -13.55
C GLY A 3 -13.23 6.08 -12.19
N GLY A 4 -13.46 6.85 -11.11
CA GLY A 4 -13.60 6.31 -9.75
C GLY A 4 -15.00 5.73 -9.47
N SER A 5 -16.04 6.30 -10.07
CA SER A 5 -17.43 5.91 -9.83
C SER A 5 -17.69 4.42 -10.09
N GLY A 6 -18.34 3.77 -9.13
CA GLY A 6 -18.69 2.35 -9.20
C GLY A 6 -17.52 1.38 -9.00
N ARG A 7 -16.31 1.86 -8.69
CA ARG A 7 -15.15 1.02 -8.38
C ARG A 7 -14.90 0.94 -6.88
N VAL A 8 -14.58 -0.25 -6.40
CA VAL A 8 -14.29 -0.54 -4.99
C VAL A 8 -12.79 -0.71 -4.81
N ILE A 9 -12.18 0.10 -3.94
CA ILE A 9 -10.76 0.06 -3.63
C ILE A 9 -10.57 -0.27 -2.15
N MET A 10 -9.78 -1.30 -1.88
CA MET A 10 -9.34 -1.66 -0.54
C MET A 10 -8.04 -0.92 -0.20
N VAL A 11 -7.94 -0.33 0.99
CA VAL A 11 -6.73 0.38 1.46
C VAL A 11 -6.35 -0.14 2.84
N SER A 12 -5.22 -0.84 2.97
CA SER A 12 -4.70 -1.30 4.26
C SER A 12 -3.92 -0.21 4.99
N GLY A 13 -3.90 -0.25 6.33
CA GLY A 13 -3.21 0.76 7.13
C GLY A 13 -3.87 2.14 7.08
N ALA A 14 -5.20 2.19 6.86
CA ALA A 14 -5.94 3.41 6.59
C ALA A 14 -6.32 4.24 7.84
N SER A 15 -5.86 3.89 9.04
CA SER A 15 -6.20 4.62 10.27
C SER A 15 -5.42 5.91 10.47
N ARG A 16 -4.27 6.08 9.80
CA ARG A 16 -3.39 7.26 9.92
C ARG A 16 -2.44 7.39 8.73
N GLY A 17 -1.69 8.52 8.71
CA GLY A 17 -0.60 8.75 7.76
C GLY A 17 -1.03 8.61 6.30
N LEU A 18 -0.16 8.01 5.47
CA LEU A 18 -0.39 7.86 4.03
C LEU A 18 -1.66 7.04 3.71
N GLY A 19 -1.92 5.95 4.44
CA GLY A 19 -3.10 5.12 4.18
C GLY A 19 -4.41 5.87 4.40
N LEU A 20 -4.46 6.74 5.42
CA LEU A 20 -5.62 7.61 5.67
C LEU A 20 -5.77 8.68 4.58
N ALA A 21 -4.67 9.32 4.17
CA ALA A 21 -4.69 10.32 3.09
C ALA A 21 -5.19 9.69 1.77
N ILE A 22 -4.69 8.49 1.42
CA ILE A 22 -5.16 7.74 0.26
C ILE A 22 -6.66 7.43 0.35
N ALA A 23 -7.13 6.91 1.50
CA ALA A 23 -8.54 6.58 1.68
C ALA A 23 -9.46 7.80 1.52
N LYS A 24 -9.06 8.95 2.06
CA LYS A 24 -9.79 10.23 1.91
C LYS A 24 -9.81 10.69 0.46
N ARG A 25 -8.64 10.74 -0.19
CA ARG A 25 -8.52 11.20 -1.58
C ARG A 25 -9.36 10.35 -2.53
N LEU A 26 -9.29 9.02 -2.42
CA LEU A 26 -10.06 8.11 -3.25
C LEU A 26 -11.58 8.27 -3.03
N HIS A 27 -12.00 8.46 -1.79
CA HIS A 27 -13.40 8.73 -1.48
C HIS A 27 -13.89 10.05 -2.14
N GLU A 28 -13.10 11.13 -2.06
CA GLU A 28 -13.37 12.42 -2.70
C GLU A 28 -13.42 12.30 -4.23
N ALA A 29 -12.55 11.47 -4.81
CA ALA A 29 -12.52 11.18 -6.24
C ALA A 29 -13.64 10.25 -6.73
N GLY A 30 -14.59 9.88 -5.85
CA GLY A 30 -15.79 9.13 -6.23
C GLY A 30 -15.67 7.61 -6.14
N PHE A 31 -14.57 7.07 -5.65
CA PHE A 31 -14.46 5.64 -5.38
C PHE A 31 -15.28 5.22 -4.15
N THR A 32 -15.68 3.95 -4.13
CA THR A 32 -16.05 3.28 -2.89
C THR A 32 -14.78 2.74 -2.24
N VAL A 33 -14.53 3.09 -0.98
CA VAL A 33 -13.31 2.75 -0.27
C VAL A 33 -13.62 1.82 0.91
N ALA A 34 -12.91 0.70 0.97
CA ALA A 34 -12.90 -0.19 2.13
C ALA A 34 -11.57 -0.04 2.88
N ALA A 35 -11.60 0.67 3.99
CA ALA A 35 -10.43 0.95 4.82
C ALA A 35 -10.16 -0.21 5.78
N GLY A 36 -8.98 -0.83 5.68
CA GLY A 36 -8.52 -1.89 6.58
C GLY A 36 -7.62 -1.33 7.68
N ALA A 37 -7.99 -1.54 8.94
CA ALA A 37 -7.24 -1.09 10.11
C ALA A 37 -7.36 -2.07 11.28
N ARG A 38 -6.33 -2.12 12.15
CA ARG A 38 -6.38 -2.90 13.39
C ARG A 38 -7.49 -2.42 14.34
N ASN A 39 -7.72 -1.12 14.37
CA ASN A 39 -8.85 -0.50 15.05
C ASN A 39 -9.71 0.27 14.03
N PRO A 40 -10.80 -0.34 13.51
CA PRO A 40 -11.69 0.32 12.55
C PRO A 40 -12.33 1.60 13.06
N ALA A 41 -12.57 1.71 14.37
CA ALA A 41 -13.17 2.91 14.97
C ALA A 41 -12.30 4.18 14.82
N ALA A 42 -11.00 4.02 14.53
CA ALA A 42 -10.10 5.13 14.22
C ALA A 42 -10.31 5.72 12.81
N VAL A 43 -11.12 5.11 11.97
CA VAL A 43 -11.44 5.58 10.61
C VAL A 43 -12.85 6.19 10.62
N ALA A 44 -12.97 7.46 10.23
CA ALA A 44 -14.26 8.11 10.11
C ALA A 44 -15.04 7.54 8.91
N VAL A 45 -16.03 6.70 9.18
CA VAL A 45 -16.91 6.10 8.17
C VAL A 45 -17.84 7.16 7.57
N LYS A 46 -18.04 7.11 6.25
CA LYS A 46 -18.93 7.98 5.49
C LYS A 46 -19.65 7.16 4.41
N ASP A 47 -20.60 7.79 3.70
CA ASP A 47 -21.12 7.18 2.47
C ASP A 47 -19.95 6.79 1.55
N ARG A 48 -19.97 5.58 1.00
CA ARG A 48 -18.91 4.98 0.17
C ARG A 48 -17.52 4.84 0.83
N LEU A 49 -17.37 5.07 2.15
CA LEU A 49 -16.16 4.80 2.91
C LEU A 49 -16.50 3.92 4.11
N SER A 50 -16.19 2.63 4.04
CA SER A 50 -16.31 1.70 5.16
C SER A 50 -14.98 1.48 5.87
N ALA A 51 -15.04 1.01 7.11
CA ALA A 51 -13.89 0.58 7.88
C ALA A 51 -14.10 -0.85 8.38
N ASP A 52 -13.11 -1.70 8.15
CA ASP A 52 -13.12 -3.10 8.54
C ASP A 52 -11.86 -3.45 9.33
N ARG A 53 -11.96 -4.47 10.20
CA ARG A 53 -10.80 -4.96 10.93
C ARG A 53 -9.86 -5.68 9.97
N TYR A 54 -8.61 -5.23 9.95
CA TYR A 54 -7.52 -5.90 9.28
C TYR A 54 -6.24 -5.80 10.12
N ASP A 55 -5.67 -6.94 10.47
CA ASP A 55 -4.38 -7.05 11.13
C ASP A 55 -3.45 -7.94 10.31
N ALA A 56 -2.35 -7.36 9.82
CA ALA A 56 -1.40 -8.08 8.98
C ALA A 56 -0.66 -9.23 9.70
N GLU A 57 -0.62 -9.20 11.04
CA GLU A 57 -0.02 -10.27 11.85
C GLU A 57 -0.98 -11.44 12.12
N GLU A 58 -2.28 -11.21 12.06
CA GLU A 58 -3.28 -12.20 12.38
C GLU A 58 -3.61 -13.11 11.20
N ALA A 59 -3.52 -14.43 11.42
CA ALA A 59 -3.89 -15.41 10.41
C ALA A 59 -5.39 -15.34 10.10
N GLY A 60 -5.76 -15.41 8.81
CA GLY A 60 -7.14 -15.33 8.36
C GLY A 60 -7.71 -13.91 8.29
N SER A 61 -7.05 -12.89 8.86
CA SER A 61 -7.54 -11.52 8.85
C SER A 61 -7.63 -10.92 7.43
N ALA A 62 -6.71 -11.29 6.56
CA ALA A 62 -6.71 -10.83 5.16
C ALA A 62 -7.91 -11.40 4.39
N GLU A 63 -8.16 -12.69 4.51
CA GLU A 63 -9.25 -13.41 3.88
C GLU A 63 -10.60 -12.90 4.39
N ALA A 64 -10.75 -12.74 5.72
CA ALA A 64 -11.96 -12.22 6.34
C ALA A 64 -12.29 -10.79 5.86
N TRP A 65 -11.28 -9.91 5.73
CA TRP A 65 -11.47 -8.56 5.23
C TRP A 65 -11.89 -8.54 3.77
N VAL A 66 -11.22 -9.31 2.90
CA VAL A 66 -11.59 -9.42 1.48
C VAL A 66 -13.01 -9.95 1.33
N GLU A 67 -13.39 -10.99 2.07
CA GLU A 67 -14.74 -11.58 2.04
C GLU A 67 -15.81 -10.57 2.49
N ALA A 68 -15.55 -9.83 3.57
CA ALA A 68 -16.46 -8.79 4.05
C ALA A 68 -16.72 -7.70 3.00
N VAL A 69 -15.64 -7.26 2.31
CA VAL A 69 -15.72 -6.26 1.24
C VAL A 69 -16.45 -6.82 0.02
N ALA A 70 -16.13 -8.05 -0.39
CA ALA A 70 -16.76 -8.70 -1.53
C ALA A 70 -18.26 -8.94 -1.29
N THR A 71 -18.64 -9.37 -0.10
CA THR A 71 -20.04 -9.54 0.31
C THR A 71 -20.80 -8.22 0.31
N ARG A 72 -20.21 -7.16 0.85
CA ARG A 72 -20.84 -5.83 0.96
C ARG A 72 -21.05 -5.14 -0.38
N TYR A 73 -20.07 -5.23 -1.27
CA TYR A 73 -20.04 -4.43 -2.51
C TYR A 73 -20.14 -5.26 -3.81
N GLY A 74 -20.05 -6.59 -3.73
CA GLY A 74 -20.13 -7.49 -4.89
C GLY A 74 -18.91 -7.47 -5.81
N ARG A 75 -17.91 -6.61 -5.53
CA ARG A 75 -16.73 -6.41 -6.38
C ARG A 75 -15.54 -5.83 -5.61
N ILE A 76 -14.33 -6.05 -6.15
CA ILE A 76 -13.10 -5.36 -5.74
C ILE A 76 -12.33 -5.03 -7.02
N ASP A 77 -12.06 -3.74 -7.25
CA ASP A 77 -11.40 -3.23 -8.44
C ASP A 77 -9.95 -2.79 -8.20
N GLY A 78 -9.59 -2.61 -6.94
CA GLY A 78 -8.23 -2.25 -6.59
C GLY A 78 -7.89 -2.53 -5.14
N LEU A 79 -6.59 -2.63 -4.92
CA LEU A 79 -5.98 -2.87 -3.61
C LEU A 79 -4.77 -1.96 -3.44
N VAL A 80 -4.73 -1.21 -2.33
CA VAL A 80 -3.57 -0.43 -1.90
C VAL A 80 -3.02 -1.04 -0.62
N ASN A 81 -1.90 -1.73 -0.72
CA ASN A 81 -1.15 -2.28 0.42
C ASN A 81 -0.27 -1.18 1.02
N CYS A 82 -0.77 -0.49 2.06
CA CYS A 82 -0.10 0.62 2.74
C CYS A 82 0.28 0.32 4.20
N ALA A 83 -0.27 -0.75 4.80
CA ALA A 83 0.12 -1.16 6.16
C ALA A 83 1.60 -1.52 6.22
N GLY A 84 2.31 -0.99 7.21
CA GLY A 84 3.73 -1.27 7.40
C GLY A 84 4.28 -0.69 8.69
N ILE A 85 5.44 -1.22 9.11
CA ILE A 85 6.23 -0.77 10.26
C ILE A 85 7.70 -0.62 9.86
N ASN A 86 8.45 0.16 10.65
CA ASN A 86 9.87 0.44 10.37
C ASN A 86 10.70 0.47 11.67
N PRO A 87 10.69 -0.59 12.52
CA PRO A 87 11.66 -0.68 13.60
C PRO A 87 13.07 -0.77 13.02
N LYS A 88 14.05 -0.18 13.73
CA LYS A 88 15.44 -0.15 13.27
C LYS A 88 16.09 -1.52 13.48
N VAL A 89 16.63 -2.10 12.41
CA VAL A 89 17.37 -3.36 12.43
C VAL A 89 18.65 -3.22 11.61
N ARG A 90 19.80 -3.46 12.24
CA ARG A 90 21.13 -3.40 11.64
C ARG A 90 21.70 -4.80 11.48
N VAL A 91 22.70 -4.99 10.62
CA VAL A 91 23.39 -6.27 10.43
C VAL A 91 24.00 -6.83 11.72
N MET A 92 24.49 -5.94 12.59
CA MET A 92 25.19 -6.32 13.83
C MET A 92 24.27 -6.42 15.06
N ASP A 93 22.96 -6.17 14.91
CA ASP A 93 22.01 -6.28 16.00
C ASP A 93 21.80 -7.76 16.34
N ALA A 94 21.75 -8.08 17.65
CA ALA A 94 21.38 -9.41 18.12
C ALA A 94 19.85 -9.57 18.15
N GLY A 95 19.37 -10.76 17.80
CA GLY A 95 17.94 -11.08 17.79
C GLY A 95 17.26 -10.74 16.44
N GLU A 96 16.17 -11.43 16.17
CA GLU A 96 15.44 -11.35 14.90
C GLU A 96 13.97 -10.90 15.07
N GLU A 97 13.51 -10.64 16.28
CA GLU A 97 12.10 -10.40 16.61
C GLU A 97 11.51 -9.22 15.80
N SER A 98 12.27 -8.11 15.73
CA SER A 98 11.87 -6.92 14.97
C SER A 98 11.88 -7.18 13.46
N LEU A 99 12.82 -7.97 12.95
CA LEU A 99 12.89 -8.38 11.55
C LEU A 99 11.72 -9.28 11.21
N ASP A 100 11.44 -10.27 12.04
CA ASP A 100 10.33 -11.20 11.88
C ASP A 100 8.98 -10.46 11.88
N GLN A 101 8.81 -9.48 12.78
CA GLN A 101 7.61 -8.67 12.80
C GLN A 101 7.47 -7.85 11.52
N MET A 102 8.55 -7.18 11.07
CA MET A 102 8.54 -6.48 9.79
C MET A 102 8.21 -7.43 8.64
N TRP A 103 8.74 -8.64 8.64
CA TRP A 103 8.46 -9.62 7.59
C TRP A 103 6.99 -10.03 7.56
N ARG A 104 6.40 -10.29 8.75
CA ARG A 104 4.97 -10.61 8.86
C ARG A 104 4.08 -9.49 8.34
N ILE A 105 4.36 -8.24 8.73
CA ILE A 105 3.51 -7.08 8.42
C ILE A 105 3.80 -6.56 7.01
N ASN A 106 5.07 -6.26 6.70
CA ASN A 106 5.44 -5.56 5.47
C ASN A 106 5.43 -6.45 4.23
N VAL A 107 5.61 -7.78 4.38
CA VAL A 107 5.75 -8.72 3.25
C VAL A 107 4.58 -9.70 3.19
N LYS A 108 4.39 -10.50 4.25
CA LYS A 108 3.34 -11.52 4.26
C LYS A 108 1.94 -10.93 4.29
N GLY A 109 1.73 -9.80 4.98
CA GLY A 109 0.46 -9.07 4.98
C GLY A 109 -0.01 -8.70 3.57
N PRO A 110 0.75 -7.91 2.79
CA PRO A 110 0.43 -7.61 1.40
C PRO A 110 0.23 -8.84 0.52
N LEU A 111 1.06 -9.87 0.68
CA LEU A 111 0.93 -11.12 -0.08
C LEU A 111 -0.41 -11.82 0.20
N ARG A 112 -0.83 -11.93 1.47
CA ARG A 112 -2.10 -12.59 1.86
C ARG A 112 -3.31 -11.83 1.33
N VAL A 113 -3.37 -10.50 1.54
CA VAL A 113 -4.48 -9.69 1.03
C VAL A 113 -4.55 -9.75 -0.49
N THR A 114 -3.41 -9.65 -1.17
CA THR A 114 -3.37 -9.75 -2.63
C THR A 114 -3.90 -11.10 -3.10
N ARG A 115 -3.44 -12.22 -2.53
CA ARG A 115 -3.92 -13.56 -2.88
C ARG A 115 -5.43 -13.70 -2.71
N ALA A 116 -5.96 -13.24 -1.59
CA ALA A 116 -7.40 -13.29 -1.34
C ALA A 116 -8.19 -12.42 -2.34
N ALA A 117 -7.63 -11.26 -2.74
CA ALA A 117 -8.30 -10.33 -3.65
C ALA A 117 -8.19 -10.72 -5.15
N ILE A 118 -7.22 -11.56 -5.56
CA ILE A 118 -6.97 -11.93 -6.96
C ILE A 118 -8.24 -12.32 -7.72
N PRO A 119 -9.13 -13.21 -7.22
CA PRO A 119 -10.31 -13.60 -7.98
C PRO A 119 -11.20 -12.41 -8.36
N HIS A 120 -11.34 -11.45 -7.47
CA HIS A 120 -12.15 -10.25 -7.68
C HIS A 120 -11.45 -9.25 -8.63
N LEU A 121 -10.15 -9.06 -8.47
CA LEU A 121 -9.34 -8.19 -9.35
C LEU A 121 -9.34 -8.70 -10.79
N VAL A 122 -9.21 -10.01 -10.99
CA VAL A 122 -9.29 -10.66 -12.31
C VAL A 122 -10.70 -10.51 -12.89
N LYS A 123 -11.74 -10.77 -12.10
CA LYS A 123 -13.14 -10.61 -12.52
C LYS A 123 -13.46 -9.18 -12.99
N SER A 124 -12.80 -8.17 -12.43
CA SER A 124 -12.99 -6.78 -12.85
C SER A 124 -12.45 -6.50 -14.27
N GLY A 125 -11.51 -7.31 -14.78
CA GLY A 125 -10.80 -7.11 -16.05
C GLY A 125 -9.91 -5.86 -16.09
N LYS A 126 -9.92 -5.06 -15.01
CA LYS A 126 -9.21 -3.79 -14.85
C LYS A 126 -8.67 -3.63 -13.42
N GLY A 127 -8.27 -4.73 -12.79
CA GLY A 127 -7.76 -4.76 -11.42
C GLY A 127 -6.51 -3.90 -11.26
N ARG A 128 -6.39 -3.21 -10.13
CA ARG A 128 -5.22 -2.39 -9.80
C ARG A 128 -4.66 -2.76 -8.44
N VAL A 129 -3.36 -2.97 -8.36
CA VAL A 129 -2.66 -3.21 -7.09
C VAL A 129 -1.57 -2.17 -6.94
N ILE A 130 -1.61 -1.41 -5.84
CA ILE A 130 -0.54 -0.48 -5.47
C ILE A 130 0.10 -1.02 -4.19
N ASN A 131 1.36 -1.39 -4.27
CA ASN A 131 2.14 -1.79 -3.11
C ASN A 131 3.03 -0.62 -2.66
N VAL A 132 2.81 -0.11 -1.46
CA VAL A 132 3.65 0.94 -0.88
C VAL A 132 4.96 0.32 -0.41
N ALA A 133 5.96 0.36 -1.32
CA ALA A 133 7.33 -0.02 -1.04
C ALA A 133 8.07 1.13 -0.32
N SER A 134 9.21 1.53 -0.81
CA SER A 134 10.04 2.66 -0.36
C SER A 134 11.23 2.81 -1.32
N LEU A 135 11.92 3.93 -1.32
CA LEU A 135 13.27 4.03 -1.87
C LEU A 135 14.24 3.03 -1.20
N ALA A 136 13.98 2.64 0.06
CA ALA A 136 14.68 1.53 0.73
C ALA A 136 14.47 0.16 0.06
N GLY A 137 13.52 0.03 -0.86
CA GLY A 137 13.35 -1.15 -1.73
C GLY A 137 14.20 -1.10 -3.01
N ARG A 138 14.94 -0.02 -3.24
CA ARG A 138 15.82 0.17 -4.40
C ARG A 138 17.28 0.43 -4.00
N ARG A 139 17.51 0.82 -2.77
CA ARG A 139 18.84 1.04 -2.18
C ARG A 139 18.81 0.71 -0.70
N VAL A 140 19.96 0.50 -0.09
CA VAL A 140 20.09 0.20 1.34
C VAL A 140 20.62 1.43 2.06
N GLY A 141 19.89 1.88 3.08
CA GLY A 141 20.31 2.89 4.04
C GLY A 141 20.72 2.29 5.38
N SER A 142 20.55 3.03 6.47
CA SER A 142 20.97 2.63 7.81
C SER A 142 20.07 1.53 8.44
N ASN A 143 18.92 1.20 7.86
CA ASN A 143 18.00 0.16 8.33
C ASN A 143 17.94 -0.97 7.31
N VAL A 144 18.85 -1.94 7.44
CA VAL A 144 18.93 -3.07 6.51
C VAL A 144 17.70 -3.97 6.57
N GLY A 145 17.14 -4.22 7.77
CA GLY A 145 15.96 -5.06 7.93
C GLY A 145 14.74 -4.47 7.22
N TYR A 146 14.53 -3.17 7.32
CA TYR A 146 13.48 -2.49 6.56
C TYR A 146 13.71 -2.57 5.06
N ALA A 147 14.94 -2.32 4.62
CA ALA A 147 15.29 -2.42 3.20
C ALA A 147 14.99 -3.82 2.65
N MET A 148 15.41 -4.90 3.34
CA MET A 148 15.09 -6.29 2.95
C MET A 148 13.58 -6.47 2.70
N THR A 149 12.73 -5.99 3.61
CA THR A 149 11.27 -6.12 3.43
C THR A 149 10.75 -5.30 2.25
N LYS A 150 11.33 -4.12 2.00
CA LYS A 150 10.89 -3.25 0.90
C LYS A 150 11.39 -3.73 -0.48
N PHE A 151 12.57 -4.33 -0.57
CA PHE A 151 12.99 -5.10 -1.76
C PHE A 151 12.04 -6.27 -2.03
N ALA A 152 11.62 -7.00 -1.00
CA ALA A 152 10.64 -8.09 -1.16
C ALA A 152 9.29 -7.60 -1.71
N ILE A 153 8.83 -6.40 -1.31
CA ILE A 153 7.60 -5.80 -1.83
C ILE A 153 7.72 -5.37 -3.30
N VAL A 154 8.88 -4.87 -3.71
CA VAL A 154 9.15 -4.60 -5.13
C VAL A 154 9.08 -5.91 -5.93
N ALA A 155 9.74 -6.98 -5.45
CA ALA A 155 9.71 -8.29 -6.08
C ALA A 155 8.28 -8.86 -6.15
N LEU A 156 7.49 -8.78 -5.07
CA LEU A 156 6.08 -9.17 -5.06
C LEU A 156 5.27 -8.41 -6.12
N THR A 157 5.51 -7.11 -6.25
CA THR A 157 4.80 -6.30 -7.25
C THR A 157 5.11 -6.75 -8.67
N HIS A 158 6.37 -7.06 -8.97
CA HIS A 158 6.75 -7.60 -10.28
C HIS A 158 6.17 -8.99 -10.53
N GLY A 159 6.11 -9.86 -9.50
CA GLY A 159 5.43 -11.16 -9.59
C GLY A 159 3.96 -11.03 -9.96
N ILE A 160 3.21 -10.13 -9.28
CA ILE A 160 1.82 -9.83 -9.60
C ILE A 160 1.67 -9.36 -11.05
N ARG A 161 2.55 -8.48 -11.53
CA ARG A 161 2.55 -7.99 -12.90
C ARG A 161 2.73 -9.12 -13.90
N GLN A 162 3.68 -10.01 -13.64
CA GLN A 162 4.02 -11.12 -14.54
C GLN A 162 2.89 -12.16 -14.59
N GLU A 163 2.35 -12.54 -13.43
CA GLU A 163 1.35 -13.61 -13.35
C GLU A 163 -0.05 -13.17 -13.80
N LEU A 164 -0.43 -11.90 -13.62
CA LEU A 164 -1.80 -11.44 -13.82
C LEU A 164 -1.98 -10.44 -14.98
N TRP A 165 -0.93 -10.25 -15.79
CA TRP A 165 -0.97 -9.28 -16.90
C TRP A 165 -2.09 -9.54 -17.89
N ASP A 166 -2.21 -10.78 -18.33
CA ASP A 166 -3.20 -11.20 -19.34
C ASP A 166 -4.64 -11.19 -18.79
N SER A 167 -4.78 -11.25 -17.47
CA SER A 167 -6.06 -11.10 -16.77
C SER A 167 -6.51 -9.63 -16.60
N GLY A 168 -5.76 -8.66 -17.17
CA GLY A 168 -6.10 -7.24 -17.08
C GLY A 168 -5.72 -6.57 -15.75
N VAL A 169 -5.04 -7.27 -14.83
CA VAL A 169 -4.54 -6.68 -13.57
C VAL A 169 -3.23 -5.95 -13.82
N ARG A 170 -3.08 -4.77 -13.22
CA ARG A 170 -1.84 -4.00 -13.24
C ARG A 170 -1.39 -3.71 -11.81
N ALA A 171 -0.09 -3.86 -11.54
CA ALA A 171 0.47 -3.56 -10.24
C ALA A 171 1.60 -2.53 -10.34
N THR A 172 1.70 -1.68 -9.33
CA THR A 172 2.73 -0.64 -9.21
C THR A 172 3.38 -0.72 -7.84
N ALA A 173 4.70 -0.71 -7.79
CA ALA A 173 5.45 -0.44 -6.57
C ALA A 173 5.60 1.08 -6.41
N LEU A 174 4.92 1.66 -5.43
CA LEU A 174 5.13 3.06 -5.04
C LEU A 174 6.31 3.10 -4.08
N CYS A 175 7.39 3.75 -4.47
CA CYS A 175 8.66 3.79 -3.75
C CYS A 175 8.97 5.21 -3.24
N PRO A 176 8.31 5.69 -2.17
CA PRO A 176 8.57 7.01 -1.62
C PRO A 176 9.84 7.05 -0.79
N GLY A 177 10.43 8.26 -0.69
CA GLY A 177 11.42 8.64 0.31
C GLY A 177 10.75 9.02 1.64
N TYR A 178 11.17 10.16 2.21
CA TYR A 178 10.58 10.67 3.44
C TYR A 178 9.19 11.24 3.20
N ILE A 179 8.21 10.75 3.97
CA ILE A 179 6.82 11.23 3.98
C ILE A 179 6.54 11.84 5.35
N ALA A 180 5.88 12.98 5.42
CA ALA A 180 5.51 13.70 6.64
C ALA A 180 4.43 12.96 7.46
N THR A 181 4.79 11.81 8.05
CA THR A 181 3.91 10.96 8.88
C THR A 181 4.52 10.69 10.25
N ASP A 182 3.79 9.97 11.12
CA ASP A 182 4.33 9.53 12.43
C ASP A 182 5.54 8.60 12.29
N MET A 183 5.62 7.84 11.18
CA MET A 183 6.75 6.92 10.93
C MET A 183 8.09 7.66 10.80
N THR A 184 8.06 8.91 10.37
CA THR A 184 9.22 9.79 10.19
C THR A 184 9.33 10.89 11.25
N ALA A 185 8.55 10.81 12.34
CA ALA A 185 8.53 11.85 13.38
C ALA A 185 9.91 12.06 14.08
N GLY A 186 10.76 11.04 14.09
CA GLY A 186 12.13 11.11 14.64
C GLY A 186 13.22 11.43 13.62
N GLU A 187 12.85 11.74 12.36
CA GLU A 187 13.81 12.08 11.32
C GLU A 187 14.33 13.52 11.50
N THR A 188 15.63 13.70 11.37
CA THR A 188 16.31 15.00 11.57
C THR A 188 17.08 15.48 10.32
N GLU A 189 17.25 14.62 9.32
CA GLU A 189 17.97 14.99 8.07
C GLU A 189 17.12 15.84 7.13
N VAL A 190 15.80 15.77 7.25
CA VAL A 190 14.84 16.51 6.42
C VAL A 190 13.79 17.10 7.34
N SER A 191 13.51 18.40 7.20
CA SER A 191 12.43 19.04 7.96
C SER A 191 11.07 18.46 7.55
N ARG A 192 10.11 18.46 8.47
CA ARG A 192 8.77 17.92 8.17
C ARG A 192 8.07 18.66 7.01
N GLU A 193 8.37 19.94 6.84
CA GLU A 193 7.83 20.78 5.78
C GLU A 193 8.43 20.44 4.41
N ASP A 194 9.70 20.03 4.40
CA ASP A 194 10.40 19.61 3.17
C ASP A 194 10.13 18.16 2.79
N MET A 195 9.50 17.34 3.66
CA MET A 195 9.10 15.98 3.32
C MET A 195 7.93 15.99 2.33
N THR A 196 7.85 14.92 1.52
CA THR A 196 6.67 14.69 0.69
C THR A 196 5.42 14.60 1.57
N GLN A 197 4.37 15.34 1.24
CA GLN A 197 3.14 15.30 2.01
C GLN A 197 2.32 14.05 1.64
N PRO A 198 1.64 13.41 2.60
CA PRO A 198 0.80 12.24 2.34
C PRO A 198 -0.29 12.49 1.29
N GLU A 199 -0.83 13.71 1.25
CA GLU A 199 -1.88 14.15 0.33
C GLU A 199 -1.38 14.16 -1.12
N ASP A 200 -0.16 14.63 -1.37
CA ASP A 200 0.44 14.64 -2.71
C ASP A 200 0.65 13.21 -3.25
N LEU A 201 1.08 12.29 -2.39
CA LEU A 201 1.19 10.88 -2.76
C LEU A 201 -0.17 10.22 -2.99
N ALA A 202 -1.19 10.65 -2.25
CA ALA A 202 -2.55 10.13 -2.44
C ALA A 202 -3.12 10.52 -3.83
N GLU A 203 -2.80 11.69 -4.35
CA GLU A 203 -3.14 12.10 -5.72
C GLU A 203 -2.43 11.23 -6.77
N MET A 204 -1.16 10.90 -6.54
CA MET A 204 -0.43 9.96 -7.41
C MET A 204 -1.06 8.57 -7.39
N VAL A 205 -1.47 8.06 -6.23
CA VAL A 205 -2.16 6.78 -6.10
C VAL A 205 -3.49 6.78 -6.85
N GLU A 206 -4.29 7.84 -6.76
CA GLU A 206 -5.51 8.00 -7.55
C GLU A 206 -5.20 7.92 -9.04
N THR A 207 -4.20 8.68 -9.50
CA THR A 207 -3.77 8.67 -10.90
C THR A 207 -3.41 7.27 -11.38
N LEU A 208 -2.60 6.53 -10.61
CA LEU A 208 -2.18 5.15 -10.93
C LEU A 208 -3.39 4.20 -11.01
N LEU A 209 -4.37 4.33 -10.13
CA LEU A 209 -5.59 3.53 -10.14
C LEU A 209 -6.48 3.84 -11.35
N CYS A 210 -6.38 5.05 -11.91
CA CYS A 210 -7.15 5.50 -13.07
C CYS A 210 -6.49 5.20 -14.42
N LEU A 211 -5.27 4.71 -14.48
CA LEU A 211 -4.58 4.38 -15.74
C LEU A 211 -5.32 3.25 -16.50
N PRO A 212 -5.44 3.32 -17.83
CA PRO A 212 -6.00 2.23 -18.64
C PRO A 212 -5.06 1.01 -18.67
N ASN A 213 -5.56 -0.14 -19.16
CA ASN A 213 -4.77 -1.38 -19.19
C ASN A 213 -3.53 -1.32 -20.11
N ASN A 214 -3.53 -0.47 -21.11
CA ASN A 214 -2.40 -0.25 -22.02
C ASN A 214 -1.36 0.76 -21.51
N LEU A 215 -1.57 1.33 -20.31
CA LEU A 215 -0.62 2.24 -19.65
C LEU A 215 -0.38 1.76 -18.22
N SER A 216 0.78 1.18 -17.97
CA SER A 216 1.13 0.58 -16.67
C SER A 216 2.47 1.10 -16.18
N VAL A 217 2.47 1.68 -15.00
CA VAL A 217 3.68 2.09 -14.28
C VAL A 217 4.13 0.90 -13.42
N ALA A 218 5.35 0.41 -13.64
CA ALA A 218 5.88 -0.71 -12.87
C ALA A 218 6.33 -0.25 -11.47
N GLU A 219 7.08 0.84 -11.44
CA GLU A 219 7.61 1.44 -10.23
C GLU A 219 7.49 2.96 -10.34
N LEU A 220 7.08 3.61 -9.25
CA LEU A 220 7.04 5.05 -9.12
C LEU A 220 7.94 5.46 -7.95
N LEU A 221 9.10 6.02 -8.28
CA LEU A 221 10.07 6.53 -7.31
C LEU A 221 9.75 8.01 -7.07
N VAL A 222 9.55 8.36 -5.79
CA VAL A 222 9.21 9.72 -5.37
C VAL A 222 10.10 10.12 -4.21
N ASN A 223 10.75 11.26 -4.29
CA ASN A 223 11.57 11.77 -3.19
C ASN A 223 11.41 13.28 -3.06
N CYS A 224 11.53 13.77 -1.83
CA CYS A 224 11.52 15.18 -1.50
C CYS A 224 12.88 15.87 -1.69
N ARG A 225 13.95 15.10 -1.96
CA ARG A 225 15.31 15.62 -2.20
C ARG A 225 15.99 14.85 -3.31
N LYS A 226 17.05 15.43 -3.87
CA LYS A 226 17.89 14.78 -4.90
C LYS A 226 18.53 13.50 -4.37
N GLU A 227 18.40 12.43 -5.15
CA GLU A 227 19.06 11.15 -4.92
C GLU A 227 20.30 11.01 -5.79
N SER A 228 21.39 10.51 -5.21
CA SER A 228 22.64 10.28 -5.94
C SER A 228 22.69 8.91 -6.62
N MET A 229 21.76 8.01 -6.35
CA MET A 229 21.81 6.59 -6.73
C MET A 229 20.58 6.08 -7.47
N LEU A 230 19.73 6.94 -7.95
CA LEU A 230 18.55 6.57 -8.75
C LEU A 230 18.57 7.28 -10.09
#